data_a10192dbc79564750acb7b1fb075f4dc
#
_entry.id   a10192dbc79564750acb7b1fb075f4dc
#
_cell.length_a   1.000
_cell.length_b   1.000
_cell.length_c   1.000
_cell.angle_alpha   90.00
_cell.angle_beta   90.00
_cell.angle_gamma   90.00
#
_symmetry.space_group_name_H-M   'P 1'
#
loop_
_entity.id
_entity.type
_entity.pdbx_description
1 polymer ?
#
loop_
_entity_poly.entity_id
_entity_poly.type
_entity_poly.pdbx_seq_one_letter_code
_entity_poly.pdbx_strand_id
1 'polypeptide(L)'
;MPLALFDLDETLIHGDSATMWLRHSVAKGWAPATALDREEQLMQDYRTGTLDMKAYIRHCAGHLEGLPMDEVARRAHEFAEECIRPIVYPQAWERLRWHEESGDTVIIISATSDFLVRPIAAMLGVDNVIAIRLAEDAGCFTTQTVGTLSFREGKVTRLHDWIMTERRSLSGSIFYSDSHNDMPLLDAVDVPIPTNPDDALRRYARHRGWRVLDWKRVAA
;
A
#
# COMPACT_ATOMS: atom_id res chain seq x y z
N MET A 1 -0.03 18.58 -14.92
CA MET A 1 0.57 17.25 -14.91
C MET A 1 -0.44 16.32 -14.29
N PRO A 2 -0.89 15.26 -14.97
CA PRO A 2 -1.81 14.25 -14.43
C PRO A 2 -1.23 13.54 -13.21
N LEU A 3 -2.10 12.90 -12.42
CA LEU A 3 -1.71 12.08 -11.29
C LEU A 3 -1.74 10.61 -11.72
N ALA A 4 -0.65 9.89 -11.50
CA ALA A 4 -0.56 8.44 -11.63
C ALA A 4 -0.53 7.82 -10.23
N LEU A 5 -1.66 7.27 -9.82
CA LEU A 5 -1.87 6.69 -8.50
C LEU A 5 -1.67 5.17 -8.57
N PHE A 6 -0.96 4.61 -7.62
CA PHE A 6 -0.75 3.18 -7.51
C PHE A 6 -1.07 2.71 -6.10
N ASP A 7 -1.91 1.68 -5.99
CA ASP A 7 -1.89 0.86 -4.80
C ASP A 7 -0.58 0.06 -4.73
N LEU A 8 -0.22 -0.45 -3.56
CA LEU A 8 1.05 -1.14 -3.33
C LEU A 8 0.90 -2.66 -3.40
N ASP A 9 0.18 -3.20 -2.41
CA ASP A 9 0.08 -4.63 -2.15
C ASP A 9 -0.73 -5.32 -3.27
N GLU A 10 -0.24 -6.46 -3.80
CA GLU A 10 -0.80 -7.19 -4.96
C GLU A 10 -0.94 -6.35 -6.25
N THR A 11 -0.60 -5.05 -6.20
CA THR A 11 -0.60 -4.13 -7.36
C THR A 11 0.81 -3.87 -7.87
N LEU A 12 1.68 -3.19 -7.13
CA LEU A 12 3.09 -2.97 -7.50
C LEU A 12 3.97 -4.15 -7.13
N ILE A 13 3.65 -4.80 -6.01
CA ILE A 13 4.36 -5.97 -5.50
C ILE A 13 3.43 -7.19 -5.48
N HIS A 14 4.05 -8.39 -5.56
CA HIS A 14 3.33 -9.64 -5.41
C HIS A 14 3.34 -10.11 -3.97
N GLY A 15 2.32 -9.75 -3.21
CA GLY A 15 2.12 -10.08 -1.80
C GLY A 15 1.62 -8.90 -0.98
N ASP A 16 1.24 -9.19 0.26
CA ASP A 16 0.84 -8.24 1.27
C ASP A 16 2.05 -7.84 2.12
N SER A 17 2.46 -6.57 2.04
CA SER A 17 3.68 -6.09 2.70
C SER A 17 3.61 -6.12 4.22
N ALA A 18 2.43 -5.92 4.83
CA ALA A 18 2.27 -5.94 6.27
C ALA A 18 2.37 -7.37 6.84
N THR A 19 1.78 -8.34 6.16
CA THR A 19 1.91 -9.77 6.47
C THR A 19 3.36 -10.25 6.29
N MET A 20 3.99 -9.87 5.18
CA MET A 20 5.39 -10.22 4.93
C MET A 20 6.34 -9.58 5.95
N TRP A 21 6.07 -8.34 6.37
CA TRP A 21 6.79 -7.70 7.45
C TRP A 21 6.72 -8.48 8.76
N LEU A 22 5.53 -8.96 9.15
CA LEU A 22 5.35 -9.75 10.35
C LEU A 22 6.15 -11.06 10.28
N ARG A 23 6.07 -11.76 9.17
CA ARG A 23 6.85 -13.00 8.93
C ARG A 23 8.36 -12.73 8.98
N HIS A 24 8.83 -11.67 8.34
CA HIS A 24 10.23 -11.25 8.39
C HIS A 24 10.67 -10.91 9.81
N SER A 25 9.83 -10.18 10.56
CA SER A 25 10.11 -9.83 11.96
C SER A 25 10.22 -11.05 12.86
N VAL A 26 9.38 -12.07 12.65
CA VAL A 26 9.50 -13.37 13.34
C VAL A 26 10.80 -14.09 12.95
N ALA A 27 11.14 -14.13 11.67
CA ALA A 27 12.36 -14.78 11.20
C ALA A 27 13.64 -14.10 11.73
N LYS A 28 13.62 -12.76 11.90
CA LYS A 28 14.71 -11.97 12.52
C LYS A 28 14.71 -12.02 14.05
N GLY A 29 13.71 -12.68 14.68
CA GLY A 29 13.56 -12.72 16.14
C GLY A 29 13.10 -11.39 16.77
N TRP A 30 12.53 -10.47 15.99
CA TRP A 30 11.99 -9.21 16.48
C TRP A 30 10.55 -9.35 17.01
N ALA A 31 9.81 -10.34 16.52
CA ALA A 31 8.48 -10.68 16.95
C ALA A 31 8.38 -12.16 17.37
N PRO A 32 7.50 -12.53 18.33
CA PRO A 32 7.30 -13.92 18.72
C PRO A 32 6.64 -14.75 17.61
N ALA A 33 6.98 -16.03 17.50
CA ALA A 33 6.41 -16.92 16.49
C ALA A 33 4.88 -17.02 16.55
N THR A 34 4.29 -16.91 17.75
CA THR A 34 2.83 -16.87 17.97
C THR A 34 2.13 -15.69 17.30
N ALA A 35 2.87 -14.67 16.86
CA ALA A 35 2.31 -13.57 16.09
C ALA A 35 1.72 -14.02 14.74
N LEU A 36 2.15 -15.18 14.21
CA LEU A 36 1.65 -15.72 12.95
C LEU A 36 0.32 -16.49 13.09
N ASP A 37 -0.09 -16.85 14.31
CA ASP A 37 -1.26 -17.72 14.54
C ASP A 37 -2.61 -17.10 14.09
N ARG A 38 -2.68 -15.77 13.95
CA ARG A 38 -3.89 -15.04 13.57
C ARG A 38 -3.88 -14.52 12.13
N GLU A 39 -2.79 -14.73 11.39
CA GLU A 39 -2.60 -14.16 10.06
C GLU A 39 -3.73 -14.56 9.09
N GLU A 40 -4.06 -15.85 9.02
CA GLU A 40 -5.08 -16.36 8.10
C GLU A 40 -6.47 -15.75 8.37
N GLN A 41 -6.84 -15.63 9.66
CA GLN A 41 -8.11 -15.01 10.05
C GLN A 41 -8.16 -13.52 9.65
N LEU A 42 -7.10 -12.78 9.90
CA LEU A 42 -7.03 -11.35 9.55
C LEU A 42 -7.10 -11.13 8.04
N MET A 43 -6.44 -11.98 7.26
CA MET A 43 -6.53 -11.93 5.79
C MET A 43 -7.93 -12.30 5.29
N GLN A 44 -8.63 -13.23 5.95
CA GLN A 44 -10.02 -13.53 5.63
C GLN A 44 -10.92 -12.33 5.93
N ASP A 45 -10.76 -11.70 7.09
CA ASP A 45 -11.52 -10.50 7.48
C ASP A 45 -11.29 -9.34 6.49
N TYR A 46 -10.06 -9.18 5.98
CA TYR A 46 -9.74 -8.20 4.93
C TYR A 46 -10.52 -8.49 3.63
N ARG A 47 -10.50 -9.75 3.16
CA ARG A 47 -11.21 -10.16 1.93
C ARG A 47 -12.73 -10.01 2.05
N THR A 48 -13.30 -10.23 3.22
CA THR A 48 -14.74 -10.05 3.47
C THR A 48 -15.12 -8.62 3.83
N GLY A 49 -14.13 -7.74 3.99
CA GLY A 49 -14.35 -6.34 4.33
C GLY A 49 -14.78 -6.09 5.77
N THR A 50 -14.58 -7.05 6.66
CA THR A 50 -14.92 -6.97 8.10
C THR A 50 -13.72 -6.65 8.98
N LEU A 51 -12.53 -6.45 8.40
CA LEU A 51 -11.29 -6.21 9.12
C LEU A 51 -11.35 -4.91 9.95
N ASP A 52 -11.07 -5.02 11.26
CA ASP A 52 -10.68 -3.86 12.07
C ASP A 52 -9.24 -3.48 11.74
N MET A 53 -9.08 -2.44 10.93
CA MET A 53 -7.78 -1.96 10.46
C MET A 53 -6.85 -1.56 11.62
N LYS A 54 -7.38 -0.99 12.71
CA LYS A 54 -6.56 -0.62 13.88
C LYS A 54 -6.06 -1.85 14.63
N ALA A 55 -6.89 -2.88 14.76
CA ALA A 55 -6.48 -4.16 15.33
C ALA A 55 -5.44 -4.86 14.45
N TYR A 56 -5.59 -4.78 13.14
CA TYR A 56 -4.63 -5.32 12.17
C TYR A 56 -3.26 -4.63 12.28
N ILE A 57 -3.22 -3.30 12.34
CA ILE A 57 -1.98 -2.54 12.51
C ILE A 57 -1.28 -2.94 13.82
N ARG A 58 -2.03 -2.99 14.94
CA ARG A 58 -1.46 -3.44 16.22
C ARG A 58 -0.90 -4.87 16.15
N HIS A 59 -1.55 -5.73 15.41
CA HIS A 59 -1.07 -7.11 15.22
C HIS A 59 0.24 -7.14 14.42
N CYS A 60 0.31 -6.45 13.28
CA CYS A 60 1.47 -6.48 12.39
C CYS A 60 2.68 -5.70 12.91
N ALA A 61 2.45 -4.63 13.69
CA ALA A 61 3.48 -3.69 14.09
C ALA A 61 3.64 -3.51 15.62
N GLY A 62 2.80 -4.17 16.44
CA GLY A 62 2.82 -4.00 17.90
C GLY A 62 4.14 -4.37 18.57
N HIS A 63 4.92 -5.25 17.98
CA HIS A 63 6.26 -5.62 18.45
C HIS A 63 7.31 -4.49 18.31
N LEU A 64 6.96 -3.42 17.58
CA LEU A 64 7.80 -2.23 17.44
C LEU A 64 7.49 -1.13 18.48
N GLU A 65 6.37 -1.29 19.23
CA GLU A 65 5.91 -0.28 20.18
C GLU A 65 7.02 0.12 21.15
N GLY A 66 7.29 1.42 21.26
CA GLY A 66 8.34 1.97 22.12
C GLY A 66 9.76 1.91 21.56
N LEU A 67 10.00 1.33 20.39
CA LEU A 67 11.32 1.39 19.74
C LEU A 67 11.59 2.80 19.19
N PRO A 68 12.87 3.26 19.21
CA PRO A 68 13.26 4.50 18.54
C PRO A 68 12.90 4.48 17.05
N MET A 69 12.45 5.63 16.50
CA MET A 69 12.02 5.75 15.10
C MET A 69 13.14 5.44 14.11
N ASP A 70 14.38 5.76 14.41
CA ASP A 70 15.55 5.44 13.57
C ASP A 70 15.78 3.92 13.45
N GLU A 71 15.59 3.18 14.55
CA GLU A 71 15.67 1.72 14.53
C GLU A 71 14.53 1.10 13.71
N VAL A 72 13.30 1.61 13.84
CA VAL A 72 12.16 1.17 13.02
C VAL A 72 12.42 1.47 11.55
N ALA A 73 12.90 2.66 11.22
CA ALA A 73 13.24 3.06 9.86
C ALA A 73 14.34 2.16 9.26
N ARG A 74 15.37 1.85 10.01
CA ARG A 74 16.46 0.94 9.59
C ARG A 74 15.94 -0.45 9.27
N ARG A 75 15.10 -1.02 10.14
CA ARG A 75 14.49 -2.35 9.94
C ARG A 75 13.55 -2.36 8.73
N ALA A 76 12.74 -1.33 8.55
CA ALA A 76 11.81 -1.21 7.43
C ALA A 76 12.56 -1.04 6.08
N HIS A 77 13.70 -0.33 6.08
CA HIS A 77 14.56 -0.23 4.90
C HIS A 77 15.20 -1.58 4.54
N GLU A 78 15.75 -2.31 5.53
CA GLU A 78 16.28 -3.66 5.35
C GLU A 78 15.23 -4.60 4.73
N PHE A 79 14.01 -4.57 5.29
CA PHE A 79 12.88 -5.35 4.77
C PHE A 79 12.53 -4.98 3.32
N ALA A 80 12.47 -3.69 2.99
CA ALA A 80 12.16 -3.25 1.63
C ALA A 80 13.16 -3.82 0.61
N GLU A 81 14.46 -3.79 0.92
CA GLU A 81 15.50 -4.30 0.04
C GLU A 81 15.54 -5.83 -0.02
N GLU A 82 15.46 -6.51 1.14
CA GLU A 82 15.62 -7.97 1.20
C GLU A 82 14.35 -8.72 0.76
N CYS A 83 13.17 -8.23 1.13
CA CYS A 83 11.92 -8.97 0.97
C CYS A 83 11.02 -8.42 -0.13
N ILE A 84 10.96 -7.08 -0.30
CA ILE A 84 10.02 -6.46 -1.23
C ILE A 84 10.62 -6.30 -2.63
N ARG A 85 11.86 -5.84 -2.75
CA ARG A 85 12.51 -5.66 -4.07
C ARG A 85 12.39 -6.89 -4.99
N PRO A 86 12.62 -8.14 -4.50
CA PRO A 86 12.54 -9.33 -5.35
C PRO A 86 11.14 -9.66 -5.88
N ILE A 87 10.09 -9.13 -5.26
CA ILE A 87 8.69 -9.44 -5.58
C ILE A 87 7.96 -8.30 -6.28
N VAL A 88 8.66 -7.21 -6.62
CA VAL A 88 8.09 -6.13 -7.46
C VAL A 88 7.81 -6.70 -8.85
N TYR A 89 6.61 -6.47 -9.36
CA TYR A 89 6.30 -6.89 -10.73
C TYR A 89 7.19 -6.16 -11.75
N PRO A 90 7.79 -6.86 -12.74
CA PRO A 90 8.59 -6.19 -13.78
C PRO A 90 7.82 -5.08 -14.49
N GLN A 91 6.52 -5.33 -14.74
CA GLN A 91 5.64 -4.36 -15.37
C GLN A 91 5.35 -3.14 -14.47
N ALA A 92 5.49 -3.28 -13.13
CA ALA A 92 5.39 -2.15 -12.21
C ALA A 92 6.55 -1.18 -12.43
N TRP A 93 7.81 -1.69 -12.52
CA TRP A 93 8.98 -0.88 -12.84
C TRP A 93 8.84 -0.14 -14.17
N GLU A 94 8.37 -0.83 -15.21
CA GLU A 94 8.14 -0.25 -16.53
C GLU A 94 7.06 0.83 -16.49
N ARG A 95 5.97 0.59 -15.73
CA ARG A 95 4.85 1.51 -15.63
C ARG A 95 5.19 2.77 -14.83
N LEU A 96 5.89 2.62 -13.71
CA LEU A 96 6.37 3.75 -12.91
C LEU A 96 7.27 4.64 -13.73
N ARG A 97 8.27 4.07 -14.42
CA ARG A 97 9.18 4.81 -15.30
C ARG A 97 8.44 5.52 -16.43
N TRP A 98 7.48 4.85 -17.06
CA TRP A 98 6.70 5.45 -18.15
C TRP A 98 5.94 6.70 -17.69
N HIS A 99 5.33 6.68 -16.50
CA HIS A 99 4.65 7.84 -15.93
C HIS A 99 5.64 8.96 -15.58
N GLU A 100 6.77 8.62 -15.00
CA GLU A 100 7.84 9.59 -14.69
C GLU A 100 8.35 10.28 -15.97
N GLU A 101 8.68 9.51 -17.02
CA GLU A 101 9.13 10.03 -18.32
C GLU A 101 8.04 10.84 -19.04
N SER A 102 6.76 10.55 -18.79
CA SER A 102 5.63 11.32 -19.31
C SER A 102 5.38 12.62 -18.52
N GLY A 103 6.10 12.86 -17.44
CA GLY A 103 5.95 14.02 -16.59
C GLY A 103 4.73 13.97 -15.66
N ASP A 104 4.16 12.79 -15.43
CA ASP A 104 3.07 12.60 -14.48
C ASP A 104 3.58 12.66 -13.03
N THR A 105 2.72 13.06 -12.10
CA THR A 105 3.04 12.99 -10.68
C THR A 105 2.66 11.61 -10.17
N VAL A 106 3.68 10.80 -9.87
CA VAL A 106 3.47 9.44 -9.34
C VAL A 106 3.23 9.48 -7.84
N ILE A 107 2.21 8.75 -7.37
CA ILE A 107 1.83 8.65 -5.95
C ILE A 107 1.54 7.18 -5.62
N ILE A 108 2.14 6.67 -4.54
CA ILE A 108 1.70 5.40 -3.94
C ILE A 108 0.65 5.70 -2.88
N ILE A 109 -0.54 5.09 -3.02
CA ILE A 109 -1.65 5.24 -2.07
C ILE A 109 -2.06 3.86 -1.54
N SER A 110 -1.70 3.55 -0.29
CA SER A 110 -1.85 2.21 0.30
C SER A 110 -2.60 2.22 1.62
N ALA A 111 -3.27 1.10 1.93
CA ALA A 111 -3.86 0.81 3.24
C ALA A 111 -2.83 0.27 4.26
N THR A 112 -1.59 0.13 3.88
CA THR A 112 -0.48 -0.23 4.77
C THR A 112 0.05 1.01 5.50
N SER A 113 0.70 0.80 6.65
CA SER A 113 1.26 1.87 7.49
C SER A 113 2.47 2.54 6.84
N ASP A 114 2.60 3.84 7.03
CA ASP A 114 3.60 4.69 6.37
C ASP A 114 5.05 4.31 6.68
N PHE A 115 5.33 3.74 7.84
CA PHE A 115 6.68 3.28 8.19
C PHE A 115 7.19 2.16 7.26
N LEU A 116 6.29 1.37 6.64
CA LEU A 116 6.62 0.38 5.61
C LEU A 116 6.53 0.97 4.20
N VAL A 117 5.45 1.73 3.91
CA VAL A 117 5.21 2.21 2.55
C VAL A 117 6.29 3.21 2.11
N ARG A 118 6.77 4.08 3.01
CA ARG A 118 7.79 5.08 2.64
C ARG A 118 9.13 4.47 2.20
N PRO A 119 9.76 3.53 2.93
CA PRO A 119 10.99 2.90 2.44
C PRO A 119 10.78 2.08 1.17
N ILE A 120 9.62 1.43 1.00
CA ILE A 120 9.26 0.72 -0.23
C ILE A 120 9.11 1.71 -1.40
N ALA A 121 8.42 2.82 -1.21
CA ALA A 121 8.27 3.88 -2.21
C ALA A 121 9.63 4.48 -2.61
N ALA A 122 10.49 4.78 -1.64
CA ALA A 122 11.84 5.26 -1.89
C ALA A 122 12.66 4.26 -2.72
N MET A 123 12.58 2.96 -2.40
CA MET A 123 13.20 1.89 -3.18
C MET A 123 12.68 1.85 -4.63
N LEU A 124 11.39 2.17 -4.84
CA LEU A 124 10.74 2.24 -6.16
C LEU A 124 10.99 3.56 -6.89
N GLY A 125 11.66 4.55 -6.26
CA GLY A 125 11.90 5.88 -6.83
C GLY A 125 10.69 6.82 -6.75
N VAL A 126 9.72 6.56 -5.86
CA VAL A 126 8.48 7.35 -5.71
C VAL A 126 8.52 8.19 -4.44
N ASP A 127 8.46 9.51 -4.59
CA ASP A 127 8.53 10.46 -3.46
C ASP A 127 7.18 10.68 -2.77
N ASN A 128 6.07 10.61 -3.53
CA ASN A 128 4.74 10.93 -2.99
C ASN A 128 4.06 9.68 -2.44
N VAL A 129 3.75 9.71 -1.15
CA VAL A 129 3.14 8.59 -0.44
C VAL A 129 1.92 9.05 0.36
N ILE A 130 0.80 8.35 0.17
CA ILE A 130 -0.40 8.43 0.98
C ILE A 130 -0.61 7.05 1.62
N ALA A 131 -0.28 6.92 2.89
CA ALA A 131 -0.37 5.69 3.67
C ALA A 131 -1.02 5.93 5.03
N ILE A 132 -1.34 4.89 5.79
CA ILE A 132 -1.88 5.06 7.14
C ILE A 132 -0.77 5.64 8.02
N ARG A 133 -1.01 6.83 8.56
CA ARG A 133 -0.06 7.48 9.46
C ARG A 133 -0.19 6.95 10.88
N LEU A 134 0.97 6.74 11.52
CA LEU A 134 1.06 6.38 12.92
C LEU A 134 1.64 7.54 13.73
N ALA A 135 1.23 7.65 14.99
CA ALA A 135 1.77 8.65 15.90
C ALA A 135 3.15 8.23 16.39
N GLU A 136 3.96 9.22 16.69
CA GLU A 136 5.21 9.06 17.46
C GLU A 136 4.98 9.60 18.87
N ASP A 137 5.58 8.96 19.86
CA ASP A 137 5.59 9.44 21.23
C ASP A 137 7.03 9.55 21.71
N ALA A 138 7.47 10.78 22.02
CA ALA A 138 8.82 11.10 22.46
C ALA A 138 9.94 10.51 21.57
N GLY A 139 9.73 10.47 20.23
CA GLY A 139 10.67 9.91 19.27
C GLY A 139 10.63 8.38 19.15
N CYS A 140 9.65 7.75 19.80
CA CYS A 140 9.42 6.32 19.74
C CYS A 140 8.19 5.97 18.90
N PHE A 141 8.23 4.79 18.29
CA PHE A 141 7.15 4.24 17.48
C PHE A 141 5.93 3.89 18.33
N THR A 142 4.74 4.20 17.80
CA THR A 142 3.46 3.72 18.34
C THR A 142 2.61 3.11 17.25
N THR A 143 1.63 2.28 17.64
CA THR A 143 0.62 1.74 16.72
C THR A 143 -0.65 2.59 16.67
N GLN A 144 -0.63 3.80 17.24
CA GLN A 144 -1.78 4.70 17.24
C GLN A 144 -1.91 5.40 15.88
N THR A 145 -3.05 5.24 15.23
CA THR A 145 -3.32 5.86 13.93
C THR A 145 -3.64 7.35 14.06
N VAL A 146 -3.19 8.15 13.09
CA VAL A 146 -3.42 9.60 13.03
C VAL A 146 -4.27 9.96 11.82
N GLY A 147 -5.36 10.67 12.05
CA GLY A 147 -6.25 11.19 11.01
C GLY A 147 -7.06 10.10 10.30
N THR A 148 -7.48 10.40 9.08
CA THR A 148 -8.24 9.45 8.25
C THR A 148 -7.34 8.32 7.76
N LEU A 149 -7.80 7.07 7.92
CA LEU A 149 -7.09 5.90 7.39
C LEU A 149 -7.19 5.89 5.86
N SER A 150 -6.10 5.61 5.15
CA SER A 150 -6.10 5.46 3.69
C SER A 150 -6.63 4.08 3.27
N PHE A 151 -7.86 3.78 3.65
CA PHE A 151 -8.56 2.54 3.39
C PHE A 151 -9.97 2.83 2.88
N ARG A 152 -10.41 2.20 1.80
CA ARG A 152 -11.71 2.41 1.15
C ARG A 152 -11.95 3.90 0.82
N GLU A 153 -13.09 4.46 1.26
CA GLU A 153 -13.45 5.87 1.08
C GLU A 153 -12.38 6.81 1.68
N GLY A 154 -11.63 6.32 2.67
CA GLY A 154 -10.53 7.06 3.27
C GLY A 154 -9.38 7.34 2.28
N LYS A 155 -9.14 6.48 1.27
CA LYS A 155 -8.19 6.79 0.19
C LYS A 155 -8.64 8.03 -0.59
N VAL A 156 -9.93 8.14 -0.91
CA VAL A 156 -10.48 9.32 -1.61
C VAL A 156 -10.29 10.57 -0.77
N THR A 157 -10.67 10.53 0.50
CA THR A 157 -10.51 11.67 1.43
C THR A 157 -9.04 12.09 1.52
N ARG A 158 -8.13 11.15 1.73
CA ARG A 158 -6.69 11.42 1.87
C ARG A 158 -6.07 11.97 0.59
N LEU A 159 -6.49 11.45 -0.56
CA LEU A 159 -6.05 11.97 -1.86
C LEU A 159 -6.56 13.41 -2.07
N HIS A 160 -7.81 13.68 -1.72
CA HIS A 160 -8.38 15.03 -1.82
C HIS A 160 -7.59 16.02 -0.95
N ASP A 161 -7.29 15.67 0.31
CA ASP A 161 -6.49 16.51 1.21
C ASP A 161 -5.10 16.78 0.61
N TRP A 162 -4.46 15.75 0.04
CA TRP A 162 -3.17 15.88 -0.64
C TRP A 162 -3.25 16.83 -1.84
N ILE A 163 -4.27 16.66 -2.70
CA ILE A 163 -4.51 17.52 -3.88
C ILE A 163 -4.68 18.99 -3.48
N MET A 164 -5.44 19.25 -2.42
CA MET A 164 -5.64 20.62 -1.91
C MET A 164 -4.33 21.22 -1.39
N THR A 165 -3.52 20.43 -0.68
CA THR A 165 -2.22 20.86 -0.15
C THR A 165 -1.22 21.17 -1.27
N GLU A 166 -1.11 20.26 -2.26
CA GLU A 166 -0.17 20.35 -3.37
C GLU A 166 -0.70 21.21 -4.55
N ARG A 167 -1.92 21.76 -4.42
CA ARG A 167 -2.59 22.57 -5.46
C ARG A 167 -2.64 21.85 -6.80
N ARG A 168 -3.02 20.59 -6.78
CA ARG A 168 -3.16 19.72 -7.96
C ARG A 168 -4.63 19.54 -8.34
N SER A 169 -4.88 18.69 -9.34
CA SER A 169 -6.22 18.33 -9.83
C SER A 169 -6.28 16.84 -10.11
N LEU A 170 -7.46 16.25 -9.99
CA LEU A 170 -7.75 14.88 -10.46
C LEU A 170 -7.90 14.77 -11.97
N SER A 171 -7.97 15.91 -12.70
CA SER A 171 -8.15 15.88 -14.15
C SER A 171 -7.00 15.11 -14.83
N GLY A 172 -7.37 14.09 -15.62
CA GLY A 172 -6.45 13.18 -16.27
C GLY A 172 -5.82 12.13 -15.35
N SER A 173 -6.30 12.00 -14.11
CA SER A 173 -5.75 11.03 -13.16
C SER A 173 -5.99 9.59 -13.56
N ILE A 174 -5.01 8.74 -13.26
CA ILE A 174 -5.02 7.29 -13.50
C ILE A 174 -4.81 6.60 -12.15
N PHE A 175 -5.55 5.53 -11.86
CA PHE A 175 -5.34 4.73 -10.66
C PHE A 175 -5.26 3.23 -10.95
N TYR A 176 -4.21 2.59 -10.46
CA TYR A 176 -3.93 1.17 -10.56
C TYR A 176 -4.18 0.50 -9.22
N SER A 177 -5.03 -0.54 -9.17
CA SER A 177 -5.33 -1.31 -7.95
C SER A 177 -5.85 -2.70 -8.26
N ASP A 178 -5.57 -3.66 -7.38
CA ASP A 178 -6.05 -5.04 -7.40
C ASP A 178 -7.33 -5.26 -6.61
N SER A 179 -7.64 -4.38 -5.66
CA SER A 179 -8.62 -4.63 -4.60
C SER A 179 -9.99 -4.01 -4.85
N HIS A 180 -11.05 -4.79 -4.58
CA HIS A 180 -12.41 -4.25 -4.53
C HIS A 180 -12.61 -3.19 -3.44
N ASN A 181 -11.77 -3.16 -2.41
CA ASN A 181 -11.78 -2.12 -1.38
C ASN A 181 -11.44 -0.73 -1.94
N ASP A 182 -10.81 -0.68 -3.12
CA ASP A 182 -10.40 0.55 -3.80
C ASP A 182 -11.42 1.04 -4.84
N MET A 183 -12.58 0.35 -4.97
CA MET A 183 -13.65 0.81 -5.86
C MET A 183 -14.02 2.28 -5.68
N PRO A 184 -14.12 2.84 -4.44
CA PRO A 184 -14.42 4.26 -4.27
C PRO A 184 -13.40 5.18 -4.95
N LEU A 185 -12.12 4.84 -4.94
CA LEU A 185 -11.09 5.64 -5.59
C LEU A 185 -11.01 5.38 -7.10
N LEU A 186 -11.19 4.12 -7.53
CA LEU A 186 -11.29 3.77 -8.95
C LEU A 186 -12.46 4.48 -9.65
N ASP A 187 -13.59 4.66 -8.95
CA ASP A 187 -14.74 5.43 -9.47
C ASP A 187 -14.51 6.96 -9.47
N ALA A 188 -13.56 7.46 -8.68
CA ALA A 188 -13.29 8.89 -8.54
C ALA A 188 -12.27 9.44 -9.54
N VAL A 189 -11.43 8.59 -10.13
CA VAL A 189 -10.41 8.98 -11.12
C VAL A 189 -10.95 8.95 -12.54
N ASP A 190 -10.26 9.67 -13.45
CA ASP A 190 -10.66 9.68 -14.86
C ASP A 190 -10.35 8.35 -15.58
N VAL A 191 -9.27 7.68 -15.20
CA VAL A 191 -8.81 6.44 -15.85
C VAL A 191 -8.56 5.36 -14.79
N PRO A 192 -9.59 4.57 -14.42
CA PRO A 192 -9.42 3.40 -13.55
C PRO A 192 -8.76 2.24 -14.30
N ILE A 193 -7.73 1.66 -13.70
CA ILE A 193 -6.98 0.52 -14.26
C ILE A 193 -6.88 -0.60 -13.21
N PRO A 194 -7.92 -1.43 -13.05
CA PRO A 194 -7.79 -2.66 -12.26
C PRO A 194 -6.60 -3.49 -12.72
N THR A 195 -5.66 -3.75 -11.80
CA THR A 195 -4.40 -4.44 -12.06
C THR A 195 -4.32 -5.67 -11.16
N ASN A 196 -4.21 -6.86 -11.73
CA ASN A 196 -4.34 -8.15 -11.03
C ASN A 196 -5.58 -8.25 -10.14
N PRO A 197 -6.76 -7.74 -10.57
CA PRO A 197 -7.89 -7.54 -9.68
C PRO A 197 -8.41 -8.82 -9.08
N ASP A 198 -8.87 -8.72 -7.83
CA ASP A 198 -9.66 -9.76 -7.19
C ASP A 198 -10.97 -10.03 -7.97
N ASP A 199 -11.64 -11.13 -7.65
CA ASP A 199 -12.84 -11.56 -8.40
C ASP A 199 -13.98 -10.53 -8.36
N ALA A 200 -14.11 -9.78 -7.24
CA ALA A 200 -15.17 -8.79 -7.10
C ALA A 200 -14.87 -7.56 -7.96
N LEU A 201 -13.65 -7.04 -7.89
CA LEU A 201 -13.21 -5.92 -8.72
C LEU A 201 -13.19 -6.30 -10.21
N ARG A 202 -12.77 -7.53 -10.55
CA ARG A 202 -12.77 -8.02 -11.95
C ARG A 202 -14.18 -8.06 -12.55
N ARG A 203 -15.18 -8.51 -11.77
CA ARG A 203 -16.60 -8.48 -12.20
C ARG A 203 -17.09 -7.05 -12.37
N TYR A 204 -16.77 -6.17 -11.41
CA TYR A 204 -17.15 -4.76 -11.46
C TYR A 204 -16.54 -4.05 -12.67
N ALA A 205 -15.24 -4.24 -12.91
CA ALA A 205 -14.51 -3.67 -14.04
C ALA A 205 -15.12 -4.08 -15.39
N ARG A 206 -15.51 -5.35 -15.56
CA ARG A 206 -16.18 -5.83 -16.76
C ARG A 206 -17.53 -5.13 -16.97
N HIS A 207 -18.32 -4.95 -15.91
CA HIS A 207 -19.61 -4.25 -15.98
C HIS A 207 -19.43 -2.77 -16.37
N ARG A 208 -18.36 -2.14 -15.89
CA ARG A 208 -18.03 -0.74 -16.17
C ARG A 208 -17.29 -0.54 -17.50
N GLY A 209 -16.88 -1.61 -18.17
CA GLY A 209 -16.08 -1.53 -19.39
C GLY A 209 -14.64 -1.02 -19.14
N TRP A 210 -14.12 -1.18 -17.93
CA TRP A 210 -12.78 -0.75 -17.58
C TRP A 210 -11.72 -1.69 -18.17
N ARG A 211 -10.57 -1.10 -18.55
CA ARG A 211 -9.42 -1.87 -18.98
C ARG A 211 -8.80 -2.56 -17.77
N VAL A 212 -8.58 -3.88 -17.86
CA VAL A 212 -7.92 -4.69 -16.81
C VAL A 212 -6.50 -5.01 -17.27
N LEU A 213 -5.54 -4.97 -16.35
CA LEU A 213 -4.18 -5.46 -16.54
C LEU A 213 -3.96 -6.72 -15.69
N ASP A 214 -3.34 -7.71 -16.30
CA ASP A 214 -2.89 -8.93 -15.62
C ASP A 214 -1.35 -8.99 -15.73
N TRP A 215 -0.67 -8.50 -14.69
CA TRP A 215 0.79 -8.54 -14.61
C TRP A 215 1.27 -9.93 -14.21
N LYS A 216 2.39 -10.33 -14.77
CA LYS A 216 2.96 -11.66 -14.53
C LYS A 216 4.17 -11.56 -13.61
N ARG A 217 4.28 -12.51 -12.70
CA ARG A 217 5.49 -12.73 -11.91
C ARG A 217 6.66 -13.10 -12.82
N VAL A 218 7.87 -12.76 -12.40
CA VAL A 218 9.07 -13.43 -12.95
C VAL A 218 8.96 -14.90 -12.55
N ALA A 219 9.05 -15.80 -13.52
CA ALA A 219 9.21 -17.22 -13.19
C ALA A 219 10.53 -17.37 -12.40
N ALA A 220 10.45 -17.97 -11.21
CA ALA A 220 11.60 -18.27 -10.38
C ALA A 220 12.52 -19.30 -11.06
#